data_7f5d96502263e72431406e8c78a9bde5
#
_entry.id   7f5d96502263e72431406e8c78a9bde5
#
_cell.length_a   1.000
_cell.length_b   1.000
_cell.length_c   1.000
_cell.angle_alpha   90.00
_cell.angle_beta   90.00
_cell.angle_gamma   90.00
#
_symmetry.space_group_name_H-M   'P 1'
#
loop_
_entity.id
_entity.type
_entity.pdbx_description
1 polymer ?
#
loop_
_entity_poly.entity_id
_entity_poly.type
_entity_poly.pdbx_seq_one_letter_code
_entity_poly.pdbx_strand_id
1 'polypeptide(L)'
;ATCVRVPVPISHSEAVHIEFANYMSPEEARDVLSEFPGVRVIDDAATKSYPLADYATGKDEIFVGRIRRDKAFHNGLSIWTVGDNLRKGAALNAVQIAEALMDQGLIRSNGNGR
;
A
#
# COMPACT_ATOMS: atom_id res chain seq x y z
N ALA A 1 7.83 15.02 -3.60
CA ALA A 1 6.43 14.63 -3.86
C ALA A 1 5.70 15.75 -4.60
N THR A 2 4.81 15.39 -5.50
CA THR A 2 3.90 16.33 -6.18
C THR A 2 2.47 15.87 -5.92
N CYS A 3 1.69 16.74 -5.27
CA CYS A 3 0.31 16.43 -4.89
C CYS A 3 -0.66 17.16 -5.82
N VAL A 4 -1.68 16.45 -6.27
CA VAL A 4 -2.71 16.96 -7.17
C VAL A 4 -4.09 16.68 -6.60
N ARG A 5 -5.00 17.65 -6.68
CA ARG A 5 -6.40 17.42 -6.37
C ARG A 5 -7.12 16.90 -7.62
N VAL A 6 -7.81 15.77 -7.47
CA VAL A 6 -8.58 15.11 -8.54
C VAL A 6 -10.05 14.94 -8.11
N PRO A 7 -11.00 14.79 -9.05
CA PRO A 7 -12.42 14.69 -8.74
C PRO A 7 -12.82 13.30 -8.22
N VAL A 8 -12.22 12.89 -7.11
CA VAL A 8 -12.47 11.62 -6.41
C VAL A 8 -12.94 11.97 -5.00
N PRO A 9 -14.11 11.51 -4.54
CA PRO A 9 -14.65 11.87 -3.22
C PRO A 9 -13.81 11.33 -2.06
N ILE A 10 -13.39 10.07 -2.11
CA ILE A 10 -12.63 9.36 -1.08
C ILE A 10 -11.55 8.53 -1.77
N SER A 11 -10.53 8.14 -1.04
CA SER A 11 -9.34 7.42 -1.44
C SER A 11 -8.25 8.29 -2.05
N HIS A 12 -7.02 7.92 -1.76
CA HIS A 12 -5.84 8.47 -2.40
C HIS A 12 -5.25 7.46 -3.38
N SER A 13 -4.67 7.98 -4.44
CA SER A 13 -3.95 7.19 -5.43
C SER A 13 -2.56 7.77 -5.62
N GLU A 14 -1.54 6.93 -5.63
CA GLU A 14 -0.15 7.36 -5.66
C GLU A 14 0.63 6.61 -6.74
N ALA A 15 1.35 7.35 -7.57
CA ALA A 15 2.38 6.81 -8.44
C ALA A 15 3.71 6.86 -7.68
N VAL A 16 4.24 5.70 -7.32
CA VAL A 16 5.45 5.59 -6.52
C VAL A 16 6.58 5.04 -7.37
N HIS A 17 7.74 5.70 -7.32
CA HIS A 17 8.98 5.25 -7.90
C HIS A 17 9.91 4.84 -6.77
N ILE A 18 10.44 3.63 -6.84
CA ILE A 18 11.27 3.03 -5.78
C ILE A 18 12.59 2.64 -6.39
N GLU A 19 13.69 3.08 -5.79
CA GLU A 19 15.03 2.59 -6.10
C GLU A 19 15.49 1.68 -4.97
N PHE A 20 15.90 0.47 -5.33
CA PHE A 20 16.39 -0.54 -4.39
C PHE A 20 17.92 -0.60 -4.41
N ALA A 21 18.52 -1.00 -3.29
CA ALA A 21 19.96 -1.30 -3.23
C ALA A 21 20.34 -2.48 -4.13
N ASN A 22 19.48 -3.48 -4.22
CA ASN A 22 19.64 -4.66 -5.06
C ASN A 22 18.51 -4.73 -6.10
N TYR A 23 18.76 -5.49 -7.18
CA TYR A 23 17.75 -5.74 -8.19
C TYR A 23 16.56 -6.52 -7.60
N MET A 24 15.35 -6.09 -7.95
CA MET A 24 14.10 -6.78 -7.71
C MET A 24 13.28 -6.78 -9.01
N SER A 25 12.83 -7.92 -9.45
CA SER A 25 11.95 -8.02 -10.61
C SER A 25 10.51 -7.59 -10.28
N PRO A 26 9.72 -7.17 -11.27
CA PRO A 26 8.28 -6.91 -11.06
C PRO A 26 7.51 -8.15 -10.58
N GLU A 27 7.92 -9.33 -11.00
CA GLU A 27 7.34 -10.62 -10.61
C GLU A 27 7.58 -10.89 -9.11
N GLU A 28 8.82 -10.81 -8.68
CA GLU A 28 9.18 -10.93 -7.25
C GLU A 28 8.44 -9.90 -6.39
N ALA A 29 8.32 -8.66 -6.86
CA ALA A 29 7.59 -7.62 -6.15
C ALA A 29 6.10 -7.96 -6.02
N ARG A 30 5.46 -8.54 -7.06
CA ARG A 30 4.06 -9.01 -6.99
C ARG A 30 3.90 -10.11 -5.96
N ASP A 31 4.81 -11.07 -5.94
CA ASP A 31 4.76 -12.19 -5.01
C ASP A 31 4.87 -11.69 -3.56
N VAL A 32 5.89 -10.90 -3.25
CA VAL A 32 6.09 -10.34 -1.91
C VAL A 32 4.89 -9.48 -1.47
N LEU A 33 4.37 -8.62 -2.34
CA LEU A 33 3.23 -7.77 -2.01
C LEU A 33 1.94 -8.56 -1.84
N SER A 34 1.76 -9.66 -2.58
CA SER A 34 0.56 -10.52 -2.49
C SER A 34 0.50 -11.28 -1.17
N GLU A 35 1.65 -11.57 -0.56
CA GLU A 35 1.75 -12.25 0.73
C GLU A 35 1.68 -11.28 1.92
N PHE A 36 1.82 -9.97 1.68
CA PHE A 36 1.88 -9.00 2.77
C PHE A 36 0.50 -8.68 3.34
N PRO A 37 0.30 -8.82 4.66
CA PRO A 37 -1.00 -8.54 5.31
C PRO A 37 -1.49 -7.10 5.05
N GLY A 38 -2.75 -6.96 4.64
CA GLY A 38 -3.36 -5.67 4.38
C GLY A 38 -3.01 -5.05 3.02
N VAL A 39 -2.32 -5.81 2.16
CA VAL A 39 -2.06 -5.45 0.77
C VAL A 39 -2.80 -6.39 -0.17
N ARG A 40 -3.37 -5.87 -1.24
CA ARG A 40 -3.99 -6.63 -2.34
C ARG A 40 -3.43 -6.21 -3.68
N VAL A 41 -2.85 -7.14 -4.40
CA VAL A 41 -2.35 -6.89 -5.75
C VAL A 41 -3.49 -7.04 -6.77
N ILE A 42 -3.68 -6.00 -7.58
CA ILE A 42 -4.56 -5.97 -8.76
C ILE A 42 -3.72 -5.49 -9.93
N ASP A 43 -3.13 -6.41 -10.68
CA ASP A 43 -2.13 -6.07 -11.69
C ASP A 43 -2.17 -7.04 -12.88
N ASP A 44 -3.21 -6.91 -13.71
CA ASP A 44 -3.33 -7.68 -14.94
C ASP A 44 -3.37 -6.75 -16.16
N ALA A 45 -2.29 -6.73 -16.90
CA ALA A 45 -2.14 -5.90 -18.09
C ALA A 45 -3.02 -6.38 -19.26
N ALA A 46 -3.33 -7.68 -19.35
CA ALA A 46 -4.11 -8.25 -20.44
C ALA A 46 -5.58 -7.83 -20.34
N THR A 47 -6.12 -7.84 -19.14
CA THR A 47 -7.50 -7.41 -18.86
C THR A 47 -7.60 -5.92 -18.51
N LYS A 48 -6.47 -5.21 -18.48
CA LYS A 48 -6.36 -3.81 -18.02
C LYS A 48 -6.88 -3.61 -16.61
N SER A 49 -6.67 -4.61 -15.75
CA SER A 49 -7.08 -4.58 -14.36
C SER A 49 -6.02 -3.91 -13.49
N TYR A 50 -6.41 -2.87 -12.77
CA TYR A 50 -5.55 -2.09 -11.87
C TYR A 50 -6.39 -1.41 -10.79
N PRO A 51 -5.80 -0.98 -9.66
CA PRO A 51 -6.55 -0.37 -8.57
C PRO A 51 -7.18 0.97 -8.95
N LEU A 52 -8.43 1.17 -8.55
CA LEU A 52 -9.20 2.39 -8.71
C LEU A 52 -9.64 2.94 -7.34
N ALA A 53 -9.79 4.25 -7.23
CA ALA A 53 -10.14 4.92 -5.99
C ALA A 53 -11.53 4.54 -5.46
N ASP A 54 -12.52 4.44 -6.34
CA ASP A 54 -13.88 4.02 -5.98
C ASP A 54 -13.92 2.58 -5.46
N TYR A 55 -13.11 1.70 -6.05
CA TYR A 55 -12.98 0.31 -5.58
C TYR A 55 -12.34 0.22 -4.19
N ALA A 56 -11.37 1.07 -3.87
CA ALA A 56 -10.68 1.07 -2.58
C ALA A 56 -11.49 1.72 -1.45
N THR A 57 -12.45 2.58 -1.79
CA THR A 57 -13.28 3.29 -0.82
C THR A 57 -14.03 2.33 0.10
N GLY A 58 -13.95 2.55 1.41
CA GLY A 58 -14.57 1.73 2.45
C GLY A 58 -13.83 0.44 2.79
N LYS A 59 -12.67 0.17 2.17
CA LYS A 59 -11.86 -1.03 2.42
C LYS A 59 -10.65 -0.73 3.30
N ASP A 60 -10.17 -1.75 3.97
CA ASP A 60 -9.07 -1.66 4.93
C ASP A 60 -7.71 -1.94 4.30
N GLU A 61 -7.69 -2.56 3.14
CA GLU A 61 -6.47 -2.91 2.42
C GLU A 61 -5.95 -1.74 1.58
N ILE A 62 -4.66 -1.76 1.32
CA ILE A 62 -4.03 -1.01 0.24
C ILE A 62 -4.00 -1.89 -1.01
N PHE A 63 -4.44 -1.32 -2.12
CA PHE A 63 -4.42 -1.97 -3.42
C PHE A 63 -3.20 -1.52 -4.21
N VAL A 64 -2.46 -2.47 -4.76
CA VAL A 64 -1.24 -2.20 -5.53
C VAL A 64 -1.36 -2.82 -6.92
N GLY A 65 -0.92 -2.09 -7.92
CA GLY A 65 -0.89 -2.60 -9.29
C GLY A 65 0.04 -1.78 -10.18
N ARG A 66 0.01 -2.08 -11.48
CA ARG A 66 0.89 -1.47 -12.48
C ARG A 66 2.37 -1.58 -12.10
N ILE A 67 2.73 -2.70 -11.48
CA ILE A 67 4.09 -3.01 -11.03
C ILE A 67 4.94 -3.26 -12.26
N ARG A 68 5.97 -2.45 -12.46
CA ARG A 68 6.81 -2.49 -13.64
C ARG A 68 8.20 -1.93 -13.35
N ARG A 69 9.16 -2.29 -14.21
CA ARG A 69 10.49 -1.67 -14.18
C ARG A 69 10.39 -0.16 -14.31
N ASP A 70 11.07 0.53 -13.44
CA ASP A 70 11.32 1.96 -13.62
C ASP A 70 12.39 2.18 -14.68
N LYS A 71 12.21 3.21 -15.51
CA LYS A 71 13.16 3.52 -16.57
C LYS A 71 14.22 4.54 -16.14
N ALA A 72 13.99 5.24 -15.03
CA ALA A 72 14.91 6.25 -14.52
C ALA A 72 16.00 5.64 -13.61
N PHE A 73 15.69 4.52 -12.94
CA PHE A 73 16.59 3.88 -11.99
C PHE A 73 17.01 2.49 -12.45
N HIS A 74 18.29 2.14 -12.27
CA HIS A 74 18.81 0.82 -12.66
C HIS A 74 18.12 -0.32 -11.91
N ASN A 75 17.98 -0.18 -10.59
CA ASN A 75 17.28 -1.13 -9.72
C ASN A 75 15.90 -0.58 -9.29
N GLY A 76 15.19 0.03 -10.22
CA GLY A 76 13.94 0.72 -9.91
C GLY A 76 12.68 -0.04 -10.30
N LEU A 77 11.65 0.13 -9.50
CA LEU A 77 10.27 -0.23 -9.81
C LEU A 77 9.35 0.99 -9.74
N SER A 78 8.38 1.04 -10.62
CA SER A 78 7.24 1.94 -10.54
C SER A 78 6.02 1.13 -10.16
N ILE A 79 5.25 1.60 -9.18
CA ILE A 79 4.00 0.98 -8.74
C ILE A 79 2.89 2.03 -8.69
N TRP A 80 1.66 1.57 -8.69
CA TRP A 80 0.48 2.36 -8.44
C TRP A 80 -0.22 1.84 -7.19
N THR A 81 -0.42 2.70 -6.18
CA THR A 81 -1.07 2.32 -4.93
C THR A 81 -2.35 3.11 -4.75
N VAL A 82 -3.37 2.47 -4.19
CA VAL A 82 -4.66 3.10 -3.91
C VAL A 82 -5.18 2.60 -2.56
N GLY A 83 -5.66 3.52 -1.72
CA GLY A 83 -6.22 3.17 -0.42
C GLY A 83 -7.20 4.20 0.09
N ASP A 84 -8.11 3.77 0.96
CA ASP A 84 -9.02 4.67 1.65
C ASP A 84 -8.24 5.52 2.67
N ASN A 85 -8.15 6.81 2.38
CA ASN A 85 -7.38 7.76 3.19
C ASN A 85 -8.00 8.03 4.57
N LEU A 86 -9.28 7.75 4.76
CA LEU A 86 -9.95 7.90 6.05
C LEU A 86 -9.76 6.66 6.94
N ARG A 87 -9.53 5.50 6.34
CA ARG A 87 -9.33 4.21 7.03
C ARG A 87 -7.84 3.88 7.14
N LYS A 88 -7.27 3.26 6.12
CA LYS A 88 -5.85 2.84 6.12
C LYS A 88 -4.90 4.03 6.14
N GLY A 89 -5.27 5.15 5.54
CA GLY A 89 -4.47 6.38 5.58
C GLY A 89 -4.50 7.12 6.93
N ALA A 90 -5.43 6.78 7.83
CA ALA A 90 -5.64 7.50 9.09
C ALA A 90 -6.00 6.56 10.27
N ALA A 91 -7.30 6.45 10.59
CA ALA A 91 -7.77 5.84 11.84
C ALA A 91 -7.37 4.36 11.99
N LEU A 92 -7.61 3.55 10.97
CA LEU A 92 -7.28 2.12 11.00
C LEU A 92 -5.77 1.89 11.14
N ASN A 93 -4.96 2.66 10.43
CA ASN A 93 -3.51 2.49 10.48
C ASN A 93 -2.94 2.80 11.86
N ALA A 94 -3.50 3.78 12.56
CA ALA A 94 -3.11 4.09 13.95
C ALA A 94 -3.38 2.91 14.89
N VAL A 95 -4.53 2.27 14.75
CA VAL A 95 -4.89 1.06 15.52
C VAL A 95 -3.93 -0.09 15.20
N GLN A 96 -3.71 -0.37 13.92
CA GLN A 96 -2.83 -1.46 13.47
C GLN A 96 -1.37 -1.26 13.91
N ILE A 97 -0.89 -0.01 13.97
CA ILE A 97 0.45 0.28 14.52
C ILE A 97 0.50 -0.07 16.01
N ALA A 98 -0.53 0.30 16.78
CA ALA A 98 -0.58 -0.02 18.20
C ALA A 98 -0.63 -1.54 18.43
N GLU A 99 -1.44 -2.26 17.67
CA GLU A 99 -1.51 -3.73 17.71
C GLU A 99 -0.14 -4.36 17.40
N ALA A 100 0.50 -3.93 16.32
CA ALA A 100 1.82 -4.44 15.93
C ALA A 100 2.89 -4.17 16.99
N LEU A 101 2.85 -3.01 17.66
CA LEU A 101 3.77 -2.69 18.74
C LEU A 101 3.52 -3.56 19.99
N MET A 102 2.26 -3.89 20.27
CA MET A 102 1.91 -4.81 21.35
C MET A 102 2.37 -6.23 21.05
N ASP A 103 2.14 -6.73 19.86
CA ASP A 103 2.55 -8.07 19.42
C ASP A 103 4.07 -8.25 19.45
N GLN A 104 4.82 -7.19 19.14
CA GLN A 104 6.28 -7.16 19.21
C GLN A 104 6.80 -6.93 20.65
N GLY A 105 5.93 -6.72 21.64
CA GLY A 105 6.30 -6.47 23.03
C GLY A 105 6.98 -5.11 23.26
N LEU A 106 6.88 -4.20 22.31
CA LEU A 106 7.47 -2.85 22.39
C LEU A 106 6.65 -1.90 23.27
N ILE A 107 5.36 -2.17 23.42
CA ILE A 107 4.49 -1.52 24.39
C ILE A 107 3.74 -2.59 25.18
N ARG A 108 3.46 -2.30 26.46
CA ARG A 108 2.66 -3.17 27.30
C ARG A 108 1.34 -2.47 27.61
N SER A 109 0.25 -3.22 27.57
CA SER A 109 -1.00 -2.78 28.18
C SER A 109 -0.73 -2.64 29.68
N ASN A 110 -0.79 -1.43 30.20
CA ASN A 110 -0.81 -1.23 31.64
C ASN A 110 -2.13 -1.77 32.16
N GLY A 111 -2.15 -3.06 32.48
CA GLY A 111 -3.28 -3.73 33.14
C GLY A 111 -3.42 -3.24 34.54
N ASN A 112 -3.88 -2.02 34.76
CA ASN A 112 -4.54 -1.62 35.99
C ASN A 112 -6.04 -1.84 35.78
N GLY A 113 -6.44 -3.10 35.83
CA GLY A 113 -7.82 -3.47 36.10
C GLY A 113 -8.14 -3.07 37.51
N ARG A 114 -8.99 -2.09 37.67
CA ARG A 114 -9.84 -1.95 38.87
C ARG A 114 -11.15 -2.68 38.62
#